data_21fd7a455cc0a42f684df5174784a092
#
_entry.id   21fd7a455cc0a42f684df5174784a092
#
_cell.length_a   1.000
_cell.length_b   1.000
_cell.length_c   1.000
_cell.angle_alpha   90.00
_cell.angle_beta   90.00
_cell.angle_gamma   90.00
#
_symmetry.space_group_name_H-M   'P 1'
#
loop_
_entity.id
_entity.type
_entity.pdbx_description
1 polymer ?
#
loop_
_entity_poly.entity_id
_entity_poly.type
_entity_poly.pdbx_seq_one_letter_code
_entity_poly.pdbx_strand_id
1 'polypeptide(L)'
;MTASALAAGALASAGTAAAAVPATITHQGRLFDDRDAPIDETLDVVFALYDARDASIPIWSEVHAITFEDGFFSVRLGSITPFQGAIFDGAERYLGITVGDDVELKPRATVASVPYALLAGNVNGDITPTSVTVNTANGSTVVIDGSGVAVNGGQVINEDGEWVGS
;
A
#
# COMPACT_ATOMS: atom_id res chain seq x y z
N MET A 1 14.79 -29.50 57.44
CA MET A 1 13.59 -29.04 56.69
C MET A 1 14.09 -28.14 55.59
N THR A 2 14.17 -28.67 54.38
CA THR A 2 14.64 -27.94 53.17
C THR A 2 13.42 -27.60 52.34
N ALA A 3 13.12 -26.31 52.19
CA ALA A 3 12.03 -25.83 51.32
C ALA A 3 12.54 -25.64 49.89
N SER A 4 11.99 -26.42 48.95
CA SER A 4 12.22 -26.23 47.52
C SER A 4 11.27 -25.15 46.99
N ALA A 5 11.85 -24.08 46.44
CA ALA A 5 11.12 -23.06 45.74
C ALA A 5 10.94 -23.47 44.28
N LEU A 6 9.67 -23.64 43.84
CA LEU A 6 9.29 -23.82 42.43
C LEU A 6 9.32 -22.43 41.74
N ALA A 7 10.20 -22.25 40.76
CA ALA A 7 10.18 -21.09 39.90
C ALA A 7 9.14 -21.33 38.77
N ALA A 8 8.06 -20.52 38.74
CA ALA A 8 7.10 -20.49 37.68
C ALA A 8 7.66 -19.66 36.49
N GLY A 9 8.05 -20.31 35.42
CA GLY A 9 8.48 -19.66 34.19
C GLY A 9 7.27 -19.06 33.48
N ALA A 10 7.24 -17.73 33.29
CA ALA A 10 6.26 -17.05 32.44
C ALA A 10 6.58 -17.31 30.96
N LEU A 11 5.70 -18.01 30.28
CA LEU A 11 5.72 -18.14 28.82
C LEU A 11 5.27 -16.78 28.21
N ALA A 12 6.24 -16.04 27.67
CA ALA A 12 5.93 -14.86 26.87
C ALA A 12 5.32 -15.33 25.52
N SER A 13 4.06 -15.04 25.29
CA SER A 13 3.42 -15.26 24.02
C SER A 13 3.98 -14.26 23.00
N ALA A 14 4.72 -14.75 22.00
CA ALA A 14 5.16 -13.93 20.87
C ALA A 14 3.91 -13.60 20.02
N GLY A 15 3.51 -12.34 20.05
CA GLY A 15 2.47 -11.84 19.16
C GLY A 15 2.95 -11.92 17.71
N THR A 16 2.12 -12.46 16.81
CA THR A 16 2.37 -12.45 15.38
C THR A 16 2.38 -11.00 14.88
N ALA A 17 3.54 -10.49 14.45
CA ALA A 17 3.62 -9.23 13.74
C ALA A 17 2.94 -9.41 12.37
N ALA A 18 1.75 -8.84 12.19
CA ALA A 18 1.17 -8.69 10.88
C ALA A 18 1.99 -7.64 10.11
N ALA A 19 2.63 -8.05 9.02
CA ALA A 19 3.30 -7.13 8.12
C ALA A 19 2.23 -6.29 7.41
N ALA A 20 1.99 -5.07 7.88
CA ALA A 20 1.14 -4.12 7.18
C ALA A 20 1.92 -3.57 5.98
N VAL A 21 1.31 -3.58 4.79
CA VAL A 21 1.86 -2.90 3.61
C VAL A 21 1.89 -1.40 3.93
N PRO A 22 3.06 -0.71 3.81
CA PRO A 22 3.11 0.72 4.06
C PRO A 22 2.17 1.46 3.11
N ALA A 23 1.24 2.23 3.67
CA ALA A 23 0.28 3.04 2.91
C ALA A 23 0.92 4.37 2.47
N THR A 24 2.13 4.32 1.89
CA THR A 24 2.85 5.49 1.39
C THR A 24 3.40 5.24 -0.01
N ILE A 25 3.54 6.31 -0.79
CA ILE A 25 4.12 6.27 -2.14
C ILE A 25 5.39 7.10 -2.14
N THR A 26 6.52 6.52 -2.55
CA THR A 26 7.74 7.29 -2.76
C THR A 26 7.64 8.04 -4.08
N HIS A 27 7.80 9.36 -4.01
CA HIS A 27 7.92 10.25 -5.17
C HIS A 27 9.27 10.92 -5.15
N GLN A 28 9.93 10.97 -6.30
CA GLN A 28 11.25 11.61 -6.46
C GLN A 28 11.33 12.31 -7.79
N GLY A 29 12.14 13.34 -7.83
CA GLY A 29 12.29 14.14 -9.04
C GLY A 29 13.50 15.07 -8.95
N ARG A 30 13.61 15.92 -9.95
CA ARG A 30 14.58 17.00 -10.01
C ARG A 30 13.87 18.27 -10.45
N LEU A 31 14.09 19.36 -9.74
CA LEU A 31 13.46 20.66 -9.98
C LEU A 31 14.49 21.68 -10.43
N PHE A 32 14.10 22.50 -11.39
CA PHE A 32 14.90 23.58 -11.96
C PHE A 32 14.12 24.89 -11.87
N ASP A 33 14.82 26.01 -11.77
CA ASP A 33 14.23 27.32 -11.87
C ASP A 33 13.89 27.71 -13.33
N ASP A 34 13.39 28.92 -13.52
CA ASP A 34 13.02 29.48 -14.84
C ASP A 34 14.23 29.75 -15.78
N ARG A 35 15.46 29.55 -15.29
CA ARG A 35 16.73 29.70 -16.02
C ARG A 35 17.45 28.38 -16.24
N ASP A 36 16.75 27.25 -16.02
CA ASP A 36 17.31 25.90 -16.08
C ASP A 36 18.44 25.64 -15.06
N ALA A 37 18.51 26.41 -13.97
CA ALA A 37 19.43 26.12 -12.88
C ALA A 37 18.74 25.19 -11.85
N PRO A 38 19.45 24.18 -11.31
CA PRO A 38 18.90 23.32 -10.29
C PRO A 38 18.64 24.13 -9.01
N ILE A 39 17.57 23.79 -8.30
CA ILE A 39 17.22 24.45 -7.03
C ILE A 39 18.05 23.81 -5.90
N ASP A 40 18.64 24.66 -5.04
CA ASP A 40 19.46 24.26 -3.89
C ASP A 40 19.00 24.97 -2.61
N GLU A 41 17.70 24.91 -2.31
CA GLU A 41 17.11 25.53 -1.13
C GLU A 41 15.99 24.65 -0.54
N THR A 42 15.47 25.05 0.62
CA THR A 42 14.32 24.39 1.24
C THR A 42 13.06 25.15 0.88
N LEU A 43 12.11 24.43 0.24
CA LEU A 43 10.82 24.99 -0.17
C LEU A 43 9.68 24.10 0.34
N ASP A 44 8.54 24.71 0.62
CA ASP A 44 7.30 23.98 0.84
C ASP A 44 6.74 23.52 -0.50
N VAL A 45 6.48 22.24 -0.62
CA VAL A 45 5.91 21.64 -1.82
C VAL A 45 4.59 20.97 -1.47
N VAL A 46 3.53 21.39 -2.16
CA VAL A 46 2.20 20.78 -2.06
C VAL A 46 2.10 19.68 -3.10
N PHE A 47 1.79 18.48 -2.64
CA PHE A 47 1.41 17.34 -3.48
C PHE A 47 -0.09 17.13 -3.36
N ALA A 48 -0.78 17.03 -4.49
CA ALA A 48 -2.22 16.86 -4.53
C ALA A 48 -2.63 15.78 -5.53
N LEU A 49 -3.55 14.90 -5.13
CA LEU A 49 -4.13 13.90 -6.01
C LEU A 49 -5.50 14.36 -6.51
N TYR A 50 -5.77 14.07 -7.77
CA TYR A 50 -7.01 14.39 -8.45
C TYR A 50 -7.60 13.16 -9.13
N ASP A 51 -8.91 13.11 -9.26
CA ASP A 51 -9.68 12.09 -9.97
C ASP A 51 -9.76 12.32 -11.48
N ALA A 52 -9.45 13.56 -11.94
CA ALA A 52 -9.35 13.90 -13.35
C ALA A 52 -8.18 14.86 -13.59
N ARG A 53 -7.65 14.86 -14.83
CA ARG A 53 -6.49 15.67 -15.22
C ARG A 53 -6.73 17.17 -15.05
N ASP A 54 -7.96 17.62 -15.24
CA ASP A 54 -8.40 19.01 -15.20
C ASP A 54 -9.31 19.34 -13.99
N ALA A 55 -9.44 18.40 -13.04
CA ALA A 55 -10.22 18.63 -11.82
C ALA A 55 -9.66 19.84 -11.04
N SER A 56 -10.57 20.67 -10.53
CA SER A 56 -10.20 21.87 -9.77
C SER A 56 -10.03 21.60 -8.27
N ILE A 57 -10.61 20.50 -7.77
CA ILE A 57 -10.60 20.15 -6.35
C ILE A 57 -9.83 18.84 -6.19
N PRO A 58 -8.76 18.82 -5.36
CA PRO A 58 -8.03 17.59 -5.08
C PRO A 58 -8.86 16.67 -4.18
N ILE A 59 -8.71 15.36 -4.38
CA ILE A 59 -9.28 14.32 -3.49
C ILE A 59 -8.37 14.05 -2.28
N TRP A 60 -7.12 14.48 -2.34
CA TRP A 60 -6.14 14.38 -1.26
C TRP A 60 -5.01 15.37 -1.48
N SER A 61 -4.41 15.88 -0.40
CA SER A 61 -3.21 16.71 -0.48
C SER A 61 -2.40 16.67 0.80
N GLU A 62 -1.09 16.90 0.67
CA GLU A 62 -0.18 17.15 1.80
C GLU A 62 0.93 18.12 1.40
N VAL A 63 1.57 18.73 2.41
CA VAL A 63 2.66 19.68 2.22
C VAL A 63 3.92 19.11 2.84
N HIS A 64 5.04 19.18 2.10
CA HIS A 64 6.36 18.81 2.57
C HIS A 64 7.33 19.97 2.47
N ALA A 65 8.03 20.29 3.56
CA ALA A 65 9.22 21.13 3.50
C ALA A 65 10.37 20.27 2.95
N ILE A 66 10.77 20.54 1.72
CA ILE A 66 11.77 19.76 0.98
C ILE A 66 13.05 20.57 0.84
N THR A 67 14.17 20.00 1.29
CA THR A 67 15.50 20.51 0.98
C THR A 67 15.95 19.88 -0.33
N PHE A 68 16.16 20.71 -1.33
CA PHE A 68 16.68 20.30 -2.64
C PHE A 68 18.20 20.33 -2.63
N GLU A 69 18.83 19.33 -3.19
CA GLU A 69 20.27 19.22 -3.41
C GLU A 69 20.52 19.02 -4.90
N ASP A 70 21.13 19.99 -5.58
CA ASP A 70 21.28 20.00 -7.05
C ASP A 70 19.93 19.74 -7.75
N GLY A 71 18.85 20.27 -7.19
CA GLY A 71 17.47 20.10 -7.63
C GLY A 71 16.82 18.76 -7.27
N PHE A 72 17.55 17.78 -6.78
CA PHE A 72 17.00 16.46 -6.45
C PHE A 72 16.20 16.47 -5.17
N PHE A 73 15.12 15.69 -5.17
CA PHE A 73 14.32 15.43 -3.98
C PHE A 73 13.74 14.01 -3.97
N SER A 74 13.42 13.55 -2.78
CA SER A 74 12.69 12.32 -2.56
C SER A 74 11.76 12.49 -1.36
N VAL A 75 10.49 12.12 -1.52
CA VAL A 75 9.45 12.30 -0.50
C VAL A 75 8.56 11.05 -0.42
N ARG A 76 8.01 10.79 0.76
CA ARG A 76 7.01 9.75 0.98
C ARG A 76 5.63 10.37 1.12
N LEU A 77 4.83 10.32 0.06
CA LEU A 77 3.44 10.76 0.06
C LEU A 77 2.59 9.85 0.91
N GLY A 78 1.68 10.41 1.68
CA GLY A 78 0.86 9.70 2.67
C GLY A 78 1.51 9.57 4.06
N SER A 79 2.71 10.13 4.25
CA SER A 79 3.42 10.08 5.55
C SER A 79 2.96 11.17 6.52
N ILE A 80 2.47 12.29 6.03
CA ILE A 80 1.94 13.42 6.81
C ILE A 80 0.42 13.34 6.86
N THR A 81 -0.22 13.26 5.68
CA THR A 81 -1.66 13.08 5.53
C THR A 81 -1.90 11.66 4.99
N PRO A 82 -2.26 10.67 5.82
CA PRO A 82 -2.49 9.31 5.35
C PRO A 82 -3.54 9.24 4.24
N PHE A 83 -3.32 8.38 3.25
CA PHE A 83 -4.32 8.09 2.24
C PHE A 83 -5.53 7.43 2.89
N GLN A 84 -6.71 8.05 2.80
CA GLN A 84 -7.94 7.58 3.41
C GLN A 84 -8.91 7.02 2.36
N GLY A 85 -9.67 5.98 2.76
CA GLY A 85 -10.71 5.41 1.94
C GLY A 85 -10.20 4.81 0.63
N ALA A 86 -11.03 4.90 -0.40
CA ALA A 86 -10.76 4.34 -1.72
C ALA A 86 -10.06 5.36 -2.65
N ILE A 87 -9.04 6.10 -2.17
CA ILE A 87 -8.28 7.02 -3.03
C ILE A 87 -7.72 6.27 -4.24
N PHE A 88 -7.26 5.03 -4.04
CA PHE A 88 -6.80 4.15 -5.10
C PHE A 88 -7.79 3.00 -5.31
N ASP A 89 -8.88 3.28 -6.00
CA ASP A 89 -10.00 2.37 -6.27
C ASP A 89 -9.88 1.64 -7.64
N GLY A 90 -8.72 1.80 -8.31
CA GLY A 90 -8.47 1.26 -9.64
C GLY A 90 -8.71 2.26 -10.77
N ALA A 91 -9.32 3.42 -10.49
CA ALA A 91 -9.42 4.50 -11.47
C ALA A 91 -8.09 5.27 -11.58
N GLU A 92 -7.89 5.94 -12.73
CA GLU A 92 -6.73 6.80 -12.92
C GLU A 92 -6.70 7.94 -11.89
N ARG A 93 -5.50 8.25 -11.42
CA ARG A 93 -5.23 9.39 -10.54
C ARG A 93 -4.15 10.26 -11.14
N TYR A 94 -4.23 11.55 -10.85
CA TYR A 94 -3.33 12.56 -11.38
C TYR A 94 -2.67 13.29 -10.22
N LEU A 95 -1.34 13.33 -10.24
CA LEU A 95 -0.55 14.03 -9.25
C LEU A 95 -0.26 15.45 -9.73
N GLY A 96 -0.72 16.44 -8.99
CA GLY A 96 -0.34 17.84 -9.11
C GLY A 96 0.74 18.19 -8.09
N ILE A 97 1.65 19.06 -8.46
CA ILE A 97 2.76 19.54 -7.63
C ILE A 97 2.78 21.07 -7.71
N THR A 98 2.81 21.71 -6.55
CA THR A 98 2.94 23.16 -6.41
C THR A 98 4.16 23.45 -5.53
N VAL A 99 5.05 24.31 -5.97
CA VAL A 99 6.30 24.64 -5.27
C VAL A 99 6.19 26.05 -4.71
N GLY A 100 6.33 26.21 -3.40
CA GLY A 100 6.20 27.50 -2.74
C GLY A 100 4.88 28.20 -3.07
N ASP A 101 4.97 29.45 -3.49
CA ASP A 101 3.82 30.27 -3.88
C ASP A 101 3.52 30.24 -5.39
N ASP A 102 4.18 29.35 -6.14
CA ASP A 102 4.00 29.24 -7.59
C ASP A 102 2.66 28.61 -7.97
N VAL A 103 2.34 28.64 -9.26
CA VAL A 103 1.21 27.91 -9.81
C VAL A 103 1.53 26.42 -9.91
N GLU A 104 0.51 25.58 -9.81
CA GLU A 104 0.66 24.12 -9.97
C GLU A 104 1.34 23.77 -11.29
N LEU A 105 2.36 22.92 -11.24
CA LEU A 105 3.09 22.43 -12.41
C LEU A 105 2.17 21.67 -13.37
N LYS A 106 2.29 21.95 -14.66
CA LYS A 106 1.50 21.30 -15.71
C LYS A 106 2.40 20.69 -16.77
N PRO A 107 1.99 19.54 -17.35
CA PRO A 107 0.78 18.75 -17.06
C PRO A 107 0.92 17.95 -15.76
N ARG A 108 -0.21 17.63 -15.10
CA ARG A 108 -0.23 16.69 -13.99
C ARG A 108 0.29 15.32 -14.42
N ALA A 109 1.07 14.68 -13.57
CA ALA A 109 1.56 13.33 -13.82
C ALA A 109 0.46 12.29 -13.54
N THR A 110 0.29 11.32 -14.43
CA THR A 110 -0.58 10.17 -14.16
C THR A 110 0.07 9.26 -13.12
N VAL A 111 -0.66 8.91 -12.07
CA VAL A 111 -0.21 7.92 -11.09
C VAL A 111 -0.44 6.53 -11.66
N ALA A 112 0.64 5.88 -12.07
CA ALA A 112 0.61 4.52 -12.58
C ALA A 112 0.83 3.50 -11.44
N SER A 113 0.20 2.34 -11.54
CA SER A 113 0.45 1.23 -10.62
C SER A 113 1.88 0.71 -10.77
N VAL A 114 2.55 0.45 -9.64
CA VAL A 114 3.84 -0.24 -9.63
C VAL A 114 3.63 -1.77 -9.61
N PRO A 115 4.52 -2.58 -10.22
CA PRO A 115 4.34 -4.03 -10.34
C PRO A 115 4.08 -4.75 -9.01
N TYR A 116 4.63 -4.25 -7.89
CA TYR A 116 4.43 -4.83 -6.56
C TYR A 116 3.07 -4.51 -5.90
N ALA A 117 2.32 -3.53 -6.41
CA ALA A 117 0.97 -3.25 -5.94
C ALA A 117 -0.02 -4.38 -6.31
N LEU A 118 0.33 -5.22 -7.29
CA LEU A 118 -0.41 -6.43 -7.66
C LEU A 118 -0.31 -7.55 -6.60
N LEU A 119 0.61 -7.44 -5.63
CA LEU A 119 0.76 -8.34 -4.50
C LEU A 119 0.04 -7.83 -3.24
N ALA A 120 -0.84 -6.84 -3.38
CA ALA A 120 -1.54 -6.23 -2.25
C ALA A 120 -2.44 -7.25 -1.53
N GLY A 121 -2.46 -7.18 -0.21
CA GLY A 121 -3.22 -8.09 0.65
C GLY A 121 -4.75 -7.97 0.53
N ASN A 122 -5.27 -7.16 -0.38
CA ASN A 122 -6.69 -7.05 -0.70
C ASN A 122 -6.88 -6.82 -2.20
N VAL A 123 -7.57 -7.76 -2.85
CA VAL A 123 -7.92 -7.67 -4.27
C VAL A 123 -9.39 -7.30 -4.38
N ASN A 124 -9.68 -6.13 -4.95
CA ASN A 124 -11.03 -5.71 -5.27
C ASN A 124 -11.27 -5.95 -6.78
N GLY A 125 -12.01 -7.03 -7.11
CA GLY A 125 -12.29 -7.45 -8.47
C GLY A 125 -12.14 -8.96 -8.67
N ASP A 126 -12.35 -9.42 -9.89
CA ASP A 126 -12.16 -10.81 -10.26
C ASP A 126 -10.68 -11.17 -10.25
N ILE A 127 -10.34 -12.25 -9.56
CA ILE A 127 -8.99 -12.83 -9.57
C ILE A 127 -9.03 -14.17 -10.32
N THR A 128 -8.01 -14.46 -11.12
CA THR A 128 -7.85 -15.73 -11.83
C THR A 128 -6.59 -16.46 -11.36
N PRO A 129 -6.46 -16.81 -10.07
CA PRO A 129 -5.31 -17.54 -9.55
C PRO A 129 -5.40 -19.01 -9.94
N THR A 130 -4.26 -19.67 -9.98
CA THR A 130 -4.21 -21.16 -10.11
C THR A 130 -4.67 -21.85 -8.84
N SER A 131 -4.54 -21.18 -7.68
CA SER A 131 -5.09 -21.62 -6.40
C SER A 131 -5.30 -20.44 -5.45
N VAL A 132 -6.25 -20.58 -4.53
CA VAL A 132 -6.47 -19.69 -3.39
C VAL A 132 -6.29 -20.48 -2.11
N THR A 133 -5.38 -20.04 -1.24
CA THR A 133 -5.18 -20.63 0.08
C THR A 133 -5.51 -19.60 1.15
N VAL A 134 -6.48 -19.91 2.01
CA VAL A 134 -6.86 -19.09 3.15
C VAL A 134 -6.39 -19.78 4.43
N ASN A 135 -5.47 -19.15 5.14
CA ASN A 135 -5.02 -19.58 6.46
C ASN A 135 -5.77 -18.79 7.53
N THR A 136 -6.47 -19.48 8.42
CA THR A 136 -7.18 -18.82 9.53
C THR A 136 -6.26 -18.69 10.75
N ALA A 137 -6.55 -17.75 11.63
CA ALA A 137 -5.77 -17.50 12.84
C ALA A 137 -5.71 -18.72 13.81
N ASN A 138 -6.65 -19.65 13.72
CA ASN A 138 -6.68 -20.88 14.50
C ASN A 138 -5.95 -22.05 13.84
N GLY A 139 -5.23 -21.82 12.74
CA GLY A 139 -4.44 -22.82 12.03
C GLY A 139 -5.23 -23.67 11.02
N SER A 140 -6.53 -23.39 10.80
CA SER A 140 -7.28 -24.06 9.74
C SER A 140 -6.93 -23.49 8.37
N THR A 141 -6.93 -24.35 7.34
CA THR A 141 -6.61 -23.96 5.97
C THR A 141 -7.77 -24.32 5.04
N VAL A 142 -8.15 -23.39 4.16
CA VAL A 142 -9.05 -23.65 3.03
C VAL A 142 -8.26 -23.47 1.75
N VAL A 143 -8.30 -24.47 0.87
CA VAL A 143 -7.64 -24.42 -0.45
C VAL A 143 -8.70 -24.56 -1.52
N ILE A 144 -8.67 -23.68 -2.51
CA ILE A 144 -9.49 -23.73 -3.73
C ILE A 144 -8.53 -23.78 -4.90
N ASP A 145 -8.55 -24.85 -5.67
CA ASP A 145 -7.71 -25.03 -6.86
C ASP A 145 -8.41 -25.88 -7.93
N GLY A 146 -7.69 -26.35 -8.94
CA GLY A 146 -8.23 -27.17 -10.02
C GLY A 146 -8.79 -28.52 -9.59
N SER A 147 -8.52 -28.98 -8.36
CA SER A 147 -9.09 -30.22 -7.80
C SER A 147 -10.39 -30.00 -7.02
N GLY A 148 -10.76 -28.73 -6.79
CA GLY A 148 -11.96 -28.35 -6.07
C GLY A 148 -11.68 -27.53 -4.81
N VAL A 149 -12.40 -27.82 -3.72
CA VAL A 149 -12.26 -27.15 -2.42
C VAL A 149 -11.86 -28.17 -1.35
N ALA A 150 -10.78 -27.86 -0.62
CA ALA A 150 -10.32 -28.65 0.51
C ALA A 150 -10.30 -27.82 1.80
N VAL A 151 -10.62 -28.43 2.94
CA VAL A 151 -10.53 -27.85 4.28
C VAL A 151 -9.62 -28.73 5.13
N ASN A 152 -8.55 -28.14 5.67
CA ASN A 152 -7.53 -28.86 6.45
C ASN A 152 -6.98 -30.11 5.73
N GLY A 153 -6.86 -30.06 4.39
CA GLY A 153 -6.39 -31.13 3.55
C GLY A 153 -7.46 -32.22 3.19
N GLY A 154 -8.65 -32.13 3.77
CA GLY A 154 -9.80 -32.95 3.39
C GLY A 154 -10.59 -32.31 2.26
N GLN A 155 -10.77 -32.99 1.13
CA GLN A 155 -11.60 -32.49 0.03
C GLN A 155 -13.07 -32.48 0.43
N VAL A 156 -13.75 -31.36 0.19
CA VAL A 156 -15.16 -31.14 0.50
C VAL A 156 -16.01 -30.93 -0.75
N ILE A 157 -15.41 -30.37 -1.82
CA ILE A 157 -16.02 -30.27 -3.15
C ILE A 157 -14.97 -30.76 -4.16
N ASN A 158 -15.35 -31.68 -5.06
CA ASN A 158 -14.45 -32.19 -6.10
C ASN A 158 -14.38 -31.26 -7.32
N GLU A 159 -13.56 -31.61 -8.31
CA GLU A 159 -13.37 -30.87 -9.57
C GLU A 159 -14.65 -30.73 -10.40
N ASP A 160 -15.63 -31.62 -10.22
CA ASP A 160 -16.94 -31.60 -10.87
C ASP A 160 -17.96 -30.73 -10.12
N GLY A 161 -17.57 -30.11 -8.99
CA GLY A 161 -18.43 -29.28 -8.16
C GLY A 161 -19.36 -30.06 -7.23
N GLU A 162 -19.12 -31.36 -7.05
CA GLU A 162 -19.93 -32.22 -6.19
C GLU A 162 -19.41 -32.20 -4.75
N TRP A 163 -20.33 -32.26 -3.79
CA TRP A 163 -19.99 -32.39 -2.38
C TRP A 163 -19.48 -33.79 -2.07
N VAL A 164 -18.26 -33.90 -1.57
CA VAL A 164 -17.59 -35.18 -1.22
C VAL A 164 -17.16 -35.24 0.25
N GLY A 165 -17.40 -34.16 1.00
CA GLY A 165 -17.14 -34.10 2.44
C GLY A 165 -18.15 -34.94 3.23
N SER A 166 -17.66 -35.63 4.26
CA SER A 166 -18.48 -36.41 5.23
C SER A 166 -18.71 -35.62 6.51
#